data_60e6e595e6226ef20c8f23c75701c70e
#
_entry.id   60e6e595e6226ef20c8f23c75701c70e
#
_cell.length_a   1.000
_cell.length_b   1.000
_cell.length_c   1.000
_cell.angle_alpha   90.00
_cell.angle_beta   90.00
_cell.angle_gamma   90.00
#
_symmetry.space_group_name_H-M   'P 1'
#
loop_
_entity.id
_entity.type
_entity.pdbx_description
1 polymer ?
#
loop_
_entity_poly.entity_id
_entity_poly.type
_entity_poly.pdbx_seq_one_letter_code
_entity_poly.pdbx_strand_id
1 'polypeptide(L)'
;MKKLNLLLLAFLAVMGVTFQSCDDDDGYSLGDVAVDWATVNVKGAHVYDFTGDRWGQIWPATTDYFWYSPIDGQRVILYFNPLYDNYPEGYDCSVKVLSIKEILTKPIEELTAENEEEFGNDPVDIFEDNMWISGGYLNIIFNQNM
;
A
#
# COMPACT_ATOMS: atom_id res chain seq x y z
N MET A 1 40.96 23.59 42.90
CA MET A 1 40.64 22.22 42.44
C MET A 1 39.16 21.85 42.68
N LYS A 2 38.60 22.04 43.89
CA LYS A 2 37.19 21.67 44.17
C LYS A 2 36.15 22.44 43.32
N LYS A 3 36.38 23.71 43.02
CA LYS A 3 35.46 24.53 42.20
C LYS A 3 35.48 24.14 40.70
N LEU A 4 36.63 23.69 40.21
CA LEU A 4 36.78 23.24 38.81
C LEU A 4 36.04 21.91 38.60
N ASN A 5 36.13 20.99 39.58
CA ASN A 5 35.42 19.72 39.50
C ASN A 5 33.89 19.90 39.58
N LEU A 6 33.42 20.90 40.34
CA LEU A 6 31.98 21.19 40.44
C LEU A 6 31.44 21.76 39.12
N LEU A 7 32.24 22.64 38.44
CA LEU A 7 31.89 23.19 37.14
C LEU A 7 31.87 22.10 36.05
N LEU A 8 32.82 21.17 36.09
CA LEU A 8 32.88 20.04 35.17
C LEU A 8 31.67 19.10 35.33
N LEU A 9 31.28 18.87 36.60
CA LEU A 9 30.13 18.02 36.94
C LEU A 9 28.81 18.69 36.46
N ALA A 10 28.69 20.01 36.64
CA ALA A 10 27.53 20.77 36.19
C ALA A 10 27.43 20.78 34.63
N PHE A 11 28.55 20.88 33.92
CA PHE A 11 28.62 20.85 32.47
C PHE A 11 28.22 19.45 31.91
N LEU A 12 28.66 18.37 32.54
CA LEU A 12 28.28 17.00 32.24
C LEU A 12 26.79 16.76 32.47
N ALA A 13 26.22 17.30 33.54
CA ALA A 13 24.81 17.19 33.86
C ALA A 13 23.93 17.93 32.81
N VAL A 14 24.35 19.08 32.32
CA VAL A 14 23.63 19.84 31.27
C VAL A 14 23.73 19.16 29.90
N MET A 15 24.86 18.53 29.56
CA MET A 15 25.00 17.75 28.33
C MET A 15 24.17 16.46 28.33
N GLY A 16 23.89 15.89 29.51
CA GLY A 16 23.12 14.64 29.64
C GLY A 16 21.61 14.80 29.39
N VAL A 17 21.05 16.03 29.41
CA VAL A 17 19.62 16.28 29.22
C VAL A 17 19.27 16.60 27.75
N THR A 18 20.27 16.77 26.86
CA THR A 18 20.03 17.17 25.46
C THR A 18 19.88 15.96 24.52
N PHE A 19 19.99 14.74 25.02
CA PHE A 19 19.74 13.51 24.28
C PHE A 19 18.43 12.83 24.68
N GLN A 20 17.44 13.57 25.15
CA GLN A 20 16.08 13.08 25.02
C GLN A 20 15.71 13.22 23.56
N SER A 21 16.07 12.20 22.78
CA SER A 21 15.39 11.89 21.56
C SER A 21 13.92 11.83 21.94
N CYS A 22 13.12 12.75 21.42
CA CYS A 22 11.68 12.57 21.37
C CYS A 22 11.47 11.28 20.61
N ASP A 23 11.18 10.24 21.34
CA ASP A 23 10.51 9.05 20.83
C ASP A 23 9.04 9.45 20.78
N ASP A 24 8.73 10.36 19.84
CA ASP A 24 7.37 10.64 19.42
C ASP A 24 6.96 9.45 18.55
N ASP A 25 6.40 8.43 19.20
CA ASP A 25 5.77 7.28 18.55
C ASP A 25 4.55 7.68 17.68
N ASP A 26 4.26 8.98 17.56
CA ASP A 26 3.17 9.56 16.76
C ASP A 26 3.67 10.17 15.44
N GLY A 27 4.92 9.96 15.06
CA GLY A 27 5.51 10.52 13.85
C GLY A 27 5.56 9.52 12.70
N TYR A 28 5.19 9.99 11.51
CA TYR A 28 5.41 9.30 10.24
C TYR A 28 6.79 8.68 10.16
N SER A 29 6.89 7.37 10.25
CA SER A 29 8.09 6.68 9.86
C SER A 29 8.12 6.61 8.34
N LEU A 30 8.98 7.39 7.71
CA LEU A 30 9.24 7.28 6.26
C LEU A 30 9.76 5.89 5.88
N GLY A 31 10.00 5.03 6.86
CA GLY A 31 10.43 3.65 6.70
C GLY A 31 9.29 2.62 6.77
N ASP A 32 8.09 3.00 7.21
CA ASP A 32 6.96 2.09 7.31
C ASP A 32 6.32 1.89 5.94
N VAL A 33 6.80 0.89 5.22
CA VAL A 33 6.22 0.50 3.94
C VAL A 33 5.19 -0.59 4.18
N ALA A 34 3.94 -0.28 3.83
CA ALA A 34 2.86 -1.25 3.78
C ALA A 34 2.62 -1.70 2.33
N VAL A 35 2.09 -2.91 2.19
CA VAL A 35 1.70 -3.50 0.91
C VAL A 35 0.30 -4.06 1.04
N ASP A 36 -0.58 -3.72 0.11
CA ASP A 36 -1.91 -4.30 0.03
C ASP A 36 -2.31 -4.61 -1.41
N TRP A 37 -3.20 -5.56 -1.56
CA TRP A 37 -3.94 -5.78 -2.78
C TRP A 37 -5.10 -4.81 -2.80
N ALA A 38 -5.28 -4.09 -3.88
CA ALA A 38 -6.31 -3.06 -3.92
C ALA A 38 -7.01 -3.00 -5.27
N THR A 39 -8.21 -2.47 -5.26
CA THR A 39 -8.97 -2.10 -6.46
C THR A 39 -8.87 -0.59 -6.65
N VAL A 40 -8.58 -0.17 -7.86
CA VAL A 40 -8.59 1.25 -8.26
C VAL A 40 -10.02 1.70 -8.49
N ASN A 41 -10.43 2.80 -7.86
CA ASN A 41 -11.73 3.43 -8.09
C ASN A 41 -11.50 4.80 -8.73
N VAL A 42 -11.95 5.01 -9.96
CA VAL A 42 -11.83 6.28 -10.66
C VAL A 42 -13.04 7.15 -10.35
N LYS A 43 -12.81 8.33 -9.76
CA LYS A 43 -13.85 9.30 -9.39
C LYS A 43 -14.02 10.42 -10.42
N GLY A 44 -13.07 10.58 -11.30
CA GLY A 44 -13.07 11.61 -12.36
C GLY A 44 -11.72 11.69 -13.06
N ALA A 45 -11.55 12.67 -13.94
CA ALA A 45 -10.30 12.85 -14.67
C ALA A 45 -9.14 13.05 -13.67
N HIS A 46 -8.21 12.09 -13.61
CA HIS A 46 -7.04 12.06 -12.72
C HIS A 46 -7.36 12.02 -11.21
N VAL A 47 -8.62 11.81 -10.82
CA VAL A 47 -9.01 11.62 -9.42
C VAL A 47 -9.37 10.16 -9.22
N TYR A 48 -8.67 9.50 -8.33
CA TYR A 48 -8.87 8.09 -8.00
C TYR A 48 -8.55 7.84 -6.55
N ASP A 49 -9.07 6.74 -6.04
CA ASP A 49 -8.74 6.18 -4.74
C ASP A 49 -8.61 4.67 -4.84
N PHE A 50 -8.39 4.00 -3.72
CA PHE A 50 -8.25 2.57 -3.69
C PHE A 50 -9.15 1.94 -2.64
N THR A 51 -9.65 0.75 -2.95
CA THR A 51 -10.25 -0.14 -1.96
C THR A 51 -9.27 -1.28 -1.72
N GLY A 52 -8.58 -1.24 -0.58
CA GLY A 52 -7.63 -2.26 -0.16
C GLY A 52 -8.32 -3.49 0.42
N ASP A 53 -7.73 -4.66 0.24
CA ASP A 53 -8.27 -5.92 0.78
C ASP A 53 -8.17 -5.97 2.31
N ARG A 54 -7.17 -5.29 2.90
CA ARG A 54 -6.94 -5.23 4.34
C ARG A 54 -7.09 -3.82 4.93
N TRP A 55 -6.82 -2.78 4.13
CA TRP A 55 -6.77 -1.40 4.59
C TRP A 55 -8.06 -0.61 4.34
N GLY A 56 -9.09 -1.23 3.73
CA GLY A 56 -10.38 -0.57 3.45
C GLY A 56 -10.27 0.55 2.42
N GLN A 57 -10.96 1.65 2.64
CA GLN A 57 -10.95 2.81 1.73
C GLN A 57 -9.68 3.63 1.95
N ILE A 58 -8.83 3.69 0.95
CA ILE A 58 -7.50 4.30 1.00
C ILE A 58 -7.51 5.62 0.21
N TRP A 59 -7.18 6.72 0.89
CA TRP A 59 -7.00 8.03 0.26
C TRP A 59 -5.54 8.25 -0.14
N PRO A 60 -5.19 8.37 -1.44
CA PRO A 60 -3.86 8.69 -1.90
C PRO A 60 -3.56 10.18 -1.72
N ALA A 61 -3.19 10.59 -0.50
CA ALA A 61 -2.94 11.99 -0.19
C ALA A 61 -1.77 12.58 -0.99
N THR A 62 -0.78 11.73 -1.31
CA THR A 62 0.36 12.07 -2.16
C THR A 62 0.88 10.83 -2.86
N THR A 63 1.65 11.03 -3.93
CA THR A 63 2.21 9.92 -4.72
C THR A 63 3.59 10.27 -5.25
N ASP A 64 4.49 9.30 -5.28
CA ASP A 64 5.76 9.37 -6.00
C ASP A 64 5.61 8.83 -7.45
N TYR A 65 4.43 8.28 -7.80
CA TYR A 65 4.13 7.66 -9.08
C TYR A 65 3.24 8.56 -9.95
N PHE A 66 3.81 9.66 -10.46
CA PHE A 66 3.08 10.77 -11.09
C PHE A 66 2.49 10.46 -12.47
N TRP A 67 2.97 9.43 -13.16
CA TRP A 67 2.53 9.06 -14.52
C TRP A 67 1.55 7.88 -14.55
N TYR A 68 1.00 7.54 -13.40
CA TYR A 68 -0.03 6.52 -13.34
C TYR A 68 -1.31 6.96 -14.04
N SER A 69 -1.82 6.12 -14.94
CA SER A 69 -3.11 6.32 -15.59
C SER A 69 -4.12 5.35 -14.99
N PRO A 70 -4.99 5.79 -14.07
CA PRO A 70 -5.90 4.90 -13.37
C PRO A 70 -6.96 4.33 -14.31
N ILE A 71 -7.23 3.04 -14.16
CA ILE A 71 -8.31 2.31 -14.83
C ILE A 71 -9.28 1.85 -13.76
N ASP A 72 -10.56 2.20 -13.90
CA ASP A 72 -11.59 1.83 -12.94
C ASP A 72 -11.75 0.32 -12.84
N GLY A 73 -11.80 -0.22 -11.61
CA GLY A 73 -11.88 -1.65 -11.37
C GLY A 73 -10.57 -2.42 -11.55
N GLN A 74 -9.46 -1.76 -11.96
CA GLN A 74 -8.15 -2.42 -12.09
C GLN A 74 -7.66 -2.92 -10.72
N ARG A 75 -7.24 -4.19 -10.65
CA ARG A 75 -6.57 -4.73 -9.46
C ARG A 75 -5.09 -4.41 -9.51
N VAL A 76 -4.55 -4.02 -8.35
CA VAL A 76 -3.15 -3.60 -8.20
C VAL A 76 -2.56 -4.16 -6.91
N ILE A 77 -1.22 -4.28 -6.88
CA ILE A 77 -0.47 -4.34 -5.64
C ILE A 77 0.00 -2.93 -5.34
N LEU A 78 -0.47 -2.38 -4.24
CA LEU A 78 -0.18 -1.02 -3.79
C LEU A 78 0.92 -1.04 -2.73
N TYR A 79 2.00 -0.29 -2.97
CA TYR A 79 3.07 -0.05 -2.02
C TYR A 79 2.95 1.37 -1.52
N PHE A 80 2.86 1.57 -0.22
CA PHE A 80 2.59 2.88 0.35
C PHE A 80 3.15 3.07 1.75
N ASN A 81 3.31 4.32 2.17
CA ASN A 81 3.49 4.69 3.57
C ASN A 81 2.13 5.10 4.14
N PRO A 82 1.66 4.49 5.21
CA PRO A 82 0.50 4.97 5.93
C PRO A 82 0.76 6.36 6.52
N LEU A 83 -0.21 7.26 6.37
CA LEU A 83 -0.21 8.57 6.97
C LEU A 83 -1.29 8.55 8.06
N TYR A 84 -0.86 8.43 9.31
CA TYR A 84 -1.78 8.19 10.44
C TYR A 84 -2.62 9.41 10.84
N ASP A 85 -2.34 10.60 10.27
CA ASP A 85 -3.03 11.82 10.60
C ASP A 85 -4.03 12.22 9.51
N ASN A 86 -5.25 12.59 9.94
CA ASN A 86 -6.27 13.30 9.15
C ASN A 86 -6.52 12.75 7.74
N TYR A 87 -7.37 11.78 7.63
CA TYR A 87 -7.94 11.35 6.35
C TYR A 87 -9.35 11.94 6.15
N PRO A 88 -9.78 12.14 4.88
CA PRO A 88 -11.11 12.66 4.58
C PRO A 88 -12.21 11.71 5.07
N GLU A 89 -13.39 12.28 5.32
CA GLU A 89 -14.58 11.49 5.69
C GLU A 89 -14.88 10.43 4.59
N GLY A 90 -15.15 9.20 5.02
CA GLY A 90 -15.42 8.07 4.13
C GLY A 90 -14.18 7.25 3.74
N TYR A 91 -13.01 7.60 4.28
CA TYR A 91 -11.79 6.81 4.11
C TYR A 91 -11.34 6.21 5.46
N ASP A 92 -10.66 5.08 5.38
CA ASP A 92 -10.12 4.39 6.55
C ASP A 92 -8.67 4.79 6.84
N CYS A 93 -7.95 5.25 5.80
CA CYS A 93 -6.60 5.77 5.95
C CYS A 93 -6.20 6.71 4.81
N SER A 94 -5.22 7.59 5.10
CA SER A 94 -4.47 8.34 4.09
C SER A 94 -3.13 7.69 3.86
N VAL A 95 -2.62 7.76 2.62
CA VAL A 95 -1.33 7.16 2.28
C VAL A 95 -0.50 8.06 1.37
N LYS A 96 0.82 7.89 1.45
CA LYS A 96 1.75 8.27 0.39
C LYS A 96 1.97 7.06 -0.50
N VAL A 97 1.51 7.11 -1.74
CA VAL A 97 1.71 6.03 -2.72
C VAL A 97 3.16 6.05 -3.19
N LEU A 98 3.86 4.93 -3.01
CA LEU A 98 5.25 4.74 -3.44
C LEU A 98 5.32 4.08 -4.81
N SER A 99 4.49 3.05 -5.03
CA SER A 99 4.45 2.30 -6.28
C SER A 99 3.11 1.59 -6.45
N ILE A 100 2.71 1.44 -7.70
CA ILE A 100 1.51 0.72 -8.11
C ILE A 100 1.94 -0.34 -9.12
N LYS A 101 1.67 -1.60 -8.83
CA LYS A 101 1.91 -2.70 -9.75
C LYS A 101 0.55 -3.24 -10.22
N GLU A 102 0.25 -3.04 -11.48
CA GLU A 102 -0.96 -3.58 -12.09
C GLU A 102 -0.93 -5.10 -12.14
N ILE A 103 -2.10 -5.70 -11.89
CA ILE A 103 -2.30 -7.14 -11.95
C ILE A 103 -3.25 -7.41 -13.12
N LEU A 104 -3.04 -8.50 -13.84
CA LEU A 104 -3.96 -8.92 -14.87
C LEU A 104 -5.36 -9.03 -14.28
N THR A 105 -6.27 -8.18 -14.76
CA THR A 105 -7.66 -8.11 -14.31
C THR A 105 -8.56 -8.35 -15.50
N LYS A 106 -9.42 -9.35 -15.41
CA LYS A 106 -10.35 -9.72 -16.48
C LYS A 106 -11.76 -9.90 -15.93
N PRO A 107 -12.79 -9.55 -16.70
CA PRO A 107 -14.16 -9.89 -16.36
C PRO A 107 -14.36 -11.41 -16.37
N ILE A 108 -15.39 -11.88 -15.68
CA ILE A 108 -15.87 -13.25 -15.80
C ILE A 108 -16.74 -13.30 -17.06
N GLU A 109 -16.40 -14.18 -17.97
CA GLU A 109 -17.15 -14.42 -19.20
C GLU A 109 -17.73 -15.84 -19.19
N GLU A 110 -18.92 -16.00 -19.77
CA GLU A 110 -19.54 -17.30 -19.92
C GLU A 110 -18.88 -18.05 -21.09
N LEU A 111 -18.43 -19.28 -20.84
CA LEU A 111 -17.89 -20.13 -21.87
C LEU A 111 -19.01 -20.63 -22.78
N THR A 112 -18.91 -20.35 -24.08
CA THR A 112 -19.84 -20.78 -25.11
C THR A 112 -19.09 -21.53 -26.21
N ALA A 113 -19.81 -22.32 -27.02
CA ALA A 113 -19.19 -23.02 -28.15
C ALA A 113 -18.57 -22.06 -29.20
N GLU A 114 -18.92 -20.76 -29.16
CA GLU A 114 -18.46 -19.76 -30.11
C GLU A 114 -17.13 -19.12 -29.65
N ASN A 115 -16.88 -19.06 -28.33
CA ASN A 115 -15.69 -18.43 -27.75
C ASN A 115 -14.70 -19.41 -27.10
N GLU A 116 -15.00 -20.71 -27.10
CA GLU A 116 -14.18 -21.75 -26.46
C GLU A 116 -12.75 -21.76 -26.99
N GLU A 117 -12.56 -21.53 -28.31
CA GLU A 117 -11.25 -21.52 -28.91
C GLU A 117 -10.39 -20.30 -28.48
N GLU A 118 -11.05 -19.19 -28.08
CA GLU A 118 -10.35 -17.96 -27.67
C GLU A 118 -9.78 -18.07 -26.25
N PHE A 119 -10.38 -18.89 -25.40
CA PHE A 119 -9.96 -19.03 -24.00
C PHE A 119 -8.77 -19.96 -23.82
N GLY A 120 -8.52 -20.85 -24.78
CA GLY A 120 -7.48 -21.86 -24.66
C GLY A 120 -7.77 -22.89 -23.55
N ASN A 121 -6.94 -23.90 -23.47
CA ASN A 121 -7.04 -24.97 -22.47
C ASN A 121 -5.67 -25.36 -21.91
N ASP A 122 -4.70 -24.47 -21.97
CA ASP A 122 -3.36 -24.72 -21.42
C ASP A 122 -3.43 -24.92 -19.90
N PRO A 123 -2.83 -25.97 -19.37
CA PRO A 123 -2.83 -26.21 -17.94
C PRO A 123 -2.03 -25.13 -17.20
N VAL A 124 -2.57 -24.66 -16.09
CA VAL A 124 -1.89 -23.77 -15.17
C VAL A 124 -1.75 -24.44 -13.80
N ASP A 125 -0.61 -24.24 -13.16
CA ASP A 125 -0.39 -24.72 -11.80
C ASP A 125 -0.83 -23.62 -10.82
N ILE A 126 -1.87 -23.90 -10.03
CA ILE A 126 -2.31 -23.04 -8.94
C ILE A 126 -1.71 -23.59 -7.66
N PHE A 127 -0.96 -22.76 -6.95
CA PHE A 127 -0.41 -23.14 -5.66
C PHE A 127 -1.51 -23.25 -4.61
N GLU A 128 -1.41 -24.19 -3.69
CA GLU A 128 -2.27 -24.28 -2.53
C GLU A 128 -2.24 -22.93 -1.77
N ASP A 129 -3.40 -22.45 -1.32
CA ASP A 129 -3.61 -21.20 -0.59
C ASP A 129 -3.37 -19.89 -1.40
N ASN A 130 -3.13 -19.97 -2.70
CA ASN A 130 -2.97 -18.79 -3.55
C ASN A 130 -4.22 -18.45 -4.38
N MET A 131 -5.38 -18.74 -3.82
CA MET A 131 -6.67 -18.37 -4.40
C MET A 131 -7.59 -17.84 -3.30
N TRP A 132 -8.10 -16.61 -3.46
CA TRP A 132 -9.00 -15.99 -2.48
C TRP A 132 -9.97 -15.03 -3.15
N ILE A 133 -11.09 -14.74 -2.47
CA ILE A 133 -12.06 -13.74 -2.91
C ILE A 133 -11.90 -12.48 -2.05
N SER A 134 -11.71 -11.34 -2.68
CA SER A 134 -11.72 -10.04 -2.03
C SER A 134 -12.15 -8.94 -2.99
N GLY A 135 -12.86 -7.92 -2.48
CA GLY A 135 -13.32 -6.78 -3.25
C GLY A 135 -14.23 -7.13 -4.45
N GLY A 136 -14.88 -8.30 -4.44
CA GLY A 136 -15.69 -8.79 -5.57
C GLY A 136 -14.87 -9.49 -6.66
N TYR A 137 -13.59 -9.73 -6.44
CA TYR A 137 -12.69 -10.42 -7.37
C TYR A 137 -12.29 -11.79 -6.84
N LEU A 138 -12.18 -12.75 -7.74
CA LEU A 138 -11.43 -13.99 -7.51
C LEU A 138 -9.96 -13.70 -7.86
N ASN A 139 -9.11 -13.72 -6.86
CA ASN A 139 -7.66 -13.54 -7.01
C ASN A 139 -6.99 -14.91 -7.09
N ILE A 140 -6.13 -15.09 -8.09
CA ILE A 140 -5.43 -16.36 -8.34
C ILE A 140 -3.97 -16.05 -8.62
N ILE A 141 -3.06 -16.73 -7.91
CA ILE A 141 -1.64 -16.74 -8.24
C ILE A 141 -1.32 -18.10 -8.87
N PHE A 142 -0.84 -18.06 -10.09
CA PHE A 142 -0.52 -19.27 -10.85
C PHE A 142 0.83 -19.16 -11.55
N ASN A 143 1.44 -20.31 -11.82
CA ASN A 143 2.58 -20.40 -12.70
C ASN A 143 2.13 -20.90 -14.07
N GLN A 144 2.61 -20.23 -15.10
CA GLN A 144 2.50 -20.69 -16.47
C GLN A 144 3.85 -21.25 -16.87
N ASN A 145 3.90 -22.55 -17.16
CA ASN A 145 5.09 -23.17 -17.76
C ASN A 145 5.15 -22.73 -19.22
N MET A 146 6.16 -21.92 -19.56
CA MET A 146 6.47 -21.56 -20.95
C MET A 146 7.39 -22.60 -21.59
#